data_ee8285aee36c0a72d4b3b8c21939f65d
#
_entry.id   ee8285aee36c0a72d4b3b8c21939f65d
#
_cell.length_a   1.000
_cell.length_b   1.000
_cell.length_c   1.000
_cell.angle_alpha   90.00
_cell.angle_beta   90.00
_cell.angle_gamma   90.00
#
_symmetry.space_group_name_H-M   'P 1'
#
loop_
_entity.id
_entity.type
_entity.pdbx_description
1 polymer ?
#
loop_
_entity_poly.entity_id
_entity_poly.type
_entity_poly.pdbx_seq_one_letter_code
_entity_poly.pdbx_strand_id
1 'polypeptide(L)'
;SYDYKPELSKQQGKSLPAAVKPDIFFGKVGLLRGSDWEFRQRGESGLWVSEMFPEIARRADMLTVIRSMVSDSANHTPALFVSNSGFQANGFPSLGSWLSFGLGSETESLPAYVVLPDARGGPNGGASNWSSGFLPGEHQAVILRGGDQPVRDLFPATPISKLAERESLSLLQLLNKKHLASSGQDQQLLARIRSYELAGRMQLSVPEVSDYSAEPESIREAYGLQDPVTEDMGRRCLLGRRLLERGVRFVQLFSGGPIAGSPRASWDAHESVKDNHTLEANRIDRPVAALLDDLQRRGMLEDTLVLFTTEFGRTPFAQSDADKVGPGRDHNRYGFSCWMAGGGVRPGSAFGETDEVGWKAVKDPVSWNDFHATIMHLFGVDHRKLTFYHNGIQRRLTNVAGNVVKGILA
;
A
#
# COMPACT_ATOMS: atom_id res chain seq x y z
N SER A 1 11.21 -11.87 9.99
CA SER A 1 12.09 -11.17 9.04
C SER A 1 12.09 -9.66 9.24
N TYR A 2 11.02 -9.10 9.80
CA TYR A 2 10.84 -7.65 9.97
C TYR A 2 10.84 -7.20 11.44
N ASP A 3 10.78 -8.11 12.40
CA ASP A 3 10.82 -7.82 13.84
C ASP A 3 11.96 -8.59 14.49
N TYR A 4 12.78 -7.91 15.28
CA TYR A 4 13.93 -8.49 15.97
C TYR A 4 13.48 -9.39 17.11
N LYS A 5 13.77 -10.69 17.00
CA LYS A 5 13.41 -11.74 17.96
C LYS A 5 14.64 -12.59 18.31
N PRO A 6 15.48 -12.12 19.25
CA PRO A 6 16.68 -12.86 19.62
C PRO A 6 16.35 -14.23 20.23
N GLU A 7 15.22 -14.36 20.93
CA GLU A 7 14.78 -15.63 21.49
C GLU A 7 14.41 -16.65 20.42
N LEU A 8 13.79 -16.23 19.33
CA LEU A 8 13.53 -17.09 18.18
C LEU A 8 14.84 -17.67 17.60
N SER A 9 15.89 -16.86 17.51
CA SER A 9 17.20 -17.31 17.02
C SER A 9 17.84 -18.32 17.96
N LYS A 10 17.74 -18.16 19.26
CA LYS A 10 18.22 -19.11 20.29
C LYS A 10 17.44 -20.42 20.30
N GLN A 11 16.18 -20.37 19.90
CA GLN A 11 15.28 -21.53 19.85
C GLN A 11 15.23 -22.18 18.46
N GLN A 12 16.04 -21.75 17.52
CA GLN A 12 16.09 -22.35 16.19
C GLN A 12 16.27 -23.87 16.27
N GLY A 13 15.49 -24.60 15.50
CA GLY A 13 15.51 -26.06 15.47
C GLY A 13 14.77 -26.75 16.62
N LYS A 14 14.13 -26.00 17.52
CA LYS A 14 13.24 -26.56 18.55
C LYS A 14 11.80 -26.63 18.04
N SER A 15 11.04 -27.57 18.58
CA SER A 15 9.59 -27.65 18.33
C SER A 15 8.85 -26.55 19.08
N LEU A 16 7.69 -26.14 18.56
CA LEU A 16 6.73 -25.36 19.36
C LEU A 16 6.32 -26.15 20.61
N PRO A 17 6.04 -25.47 21.75
CA PRO A 17 5.48 -26.13 22.92
C PRO A 17 4.21 -26.90 22.54
N ALA A 18 4.05 -28.13 23.04
CA ALA A 18 2.94 -29.04 22.70
C ALA A 18 1.55 -28.44 22.98
N ALA A 19 1.46 -27.47 23.91
CA ALA A 19 0.23 -26.73 24.21
C ALA A 19 -0.17 -25.73 23.10
N VAL A 20 0.76 -25.34 22.19
CA VAL A 20 0.51 -24.41 21.11
C VAL A 20 0.06 -25.20 19.88
N LYS A 21 -1.22 -25.10 19.55
CA LYS A 21 -1.78 -25.61 18.29
C LYS A 21 -1.98 -24.42 17.36
N PRO A 22 -1.04 -24.14 16.44
CA PRO A 22 -1.19 -23.00 15.54
C PRO A 22 -2.30 -23.28 14.51
N ASP A 23 -3.21 -22.32 14.38
CA ASP A 23 -4.14 -22.25 13.27
C ASP A 23 -3.42 -21.58 12.10
N ILE A 24 -2.96 -22.37 11.15
CA ILE A 24 -2.15 -21.95 10.00
C ILE A 24 -2.79 -22.37 8.69
N PHE A 25 -2.43 -21.65 7.62
CA PHE A 25 -3.11 -21.78 6.33
C PHE A 25 -2.86 -23.13 5.65
N PHE A 26 -1.59 -23.58 5.54
CA PHE A 26 -1.23 -24.83 4.87
C PHE A 26 -1.11 -26.05 5.80
N GLY A 27 -1.25 -25.88 7.10
CA GLY A 27 -1.27 -26.99 8.06
C GLY A 27 0.08 -27.67 8.33
N LYS A 28 1.20 -27.18 7.79
CA LYS A 28 2.55 -27.72 8.03
C LYS A 28 3.29 -26.93 9.08
N VAL A 29 3.58 -27.54 10.23
CA VAL A 29 4.28 -26.96 11.36
C VAL A 29 5.61 -27.67 11.55
N GLY A 30 6.66 -27.10 10.99
CA GLY A 30 8.04 -27.53 11.22
C GLY A 30 8.65 -26.94 12.48
N LEU A 31 9.95 -27.01 12.61
CA LEU A 31 10.70 -26.47 13.73
C LEU A 31 10.79 -24.93 13.66
N LEU A 32 11.02 -24.30 14.83
CA LEU A 32 11.29 -22.86 14.91
C LEU A 32 12.46 -22.49 14.00
N ARG A 33 12.29 -21.41 13.27
CA ARG A 33 13.24 -20.89 12.30
C ARG A 33 13.63 -19.46 12.66
N GLY A 34 14.90 -19.23 12.96
CA GLY A 34 15.47 -17.90 13.20
C GLY A 34 15.42 -17.01 11.97
N SER A 35 15.90 -15.78 12.11
CA SER A 35 16.06 -14.86 11.00
C SER A 35 17.23 -15.25 10.12
N ASP A 36 17.10 -15.05 8.81
CA ASP A 36 18.18 -15.23 7.83
C ASP A 36 19.08 -13.98 7.72
N TRP A 37 18.69 -12.88 8.34
CA TRP A 37 19.41 -11.60 8.32
C TRP A 37 19.71 -11.15 9.74
N GLU A 38 20.82 -10.43 9.89
CA GLU A 38 21.14 -9.74 11.12
C GLU A 38 20.23 -8.52 11.32
N PHE A 39 20.05 -8.16 12.57
CA PHE A 39 19.37 -6.93 12.97
C PHE A 39 20.36 -6.03 13.70
N ARG A 40 20.28 -4.74 13.42
CA ARG A 40 21.10 -3.73 14.12
C ARG A 40 20.24 -2.55 14.53
N GLN A 41 20.61 -1.93 15.64
CA GLN A 41 20.03 -0.65 16.02
C GLN A 41 20.51 0.43 15.05
N ARG A 42 19.60 1.29 14.61
CA ARG A 42 19.82 2.31 13.60
C ARG A 42 19.31 3.66 14.05
N GLY A 43 19.99 4.71 13.57
CA GLY A 43 19.68 6.09 13.91
C GLY A 43 19.91 6.41 15.39
N GLU A 44 19.52 7.62 15.79
CA GLU A 44 19.50 8.07 17.18
C GLU A 44 18.38 7.40 17.99
N SER A 45 17.28 7.03 17.30
CA SER A 45 16.14 6.30 17.89
C SER A 45 16.49 4.91 18.38
N GLY A 46 17.55 4.29 17.85
CA GLY A 46 17.94 2.93 18.20
C GLY A 46 16.96 1.86 17.74
N LEU A 47 16.14 2.13 16.73
CA LEU A 47 15.23 1.15 16.16
C LEU A 47 15.99 -0.04 15.57
N TRP A 48 15.53 -1.26 15.89
CA TRP A 48 16.06 -2.48 15.31
C TRP A 48 15.58 -2.64 13.88
N VAL A 49 16.49 -2.62 12.90
CA VAL A 49 16.20 -2.80 11.49
C VAL A 49 17.04 -3.95 10.94
N SER A 50 16.40 -4.80 10.13
CA SER A 50 17.03 -5.90 9.44
C SER A 50 18.02 -5.41 8.37
N GLU A 51 19.14 -6.09 8.20
CA GLU A 51 20.09 -5.86 7.09
C GLU A 51 19.50 -6.11 5.69
N MET A 52 18.30 -6.67 5.63
CA MET A 52 17.53 -6.81 4.40
C MET A 52 17.18 -5.43 3.78
N PHE A 53 17.12 -4.36 4.59
CA PHE A 53 16.77 -3.01 4.16
C PHE A 53 17.85 -1.98 4.55
N PRO A 54 19.05 -2.03 3.95
CA PRO A 54 20.15 -1.15 4.34
C PRO A 54 19.89 0.32 4.08
N GLU A 55 19.16 0.68 3.02
CA GLU A 55 18.86 2.07 2.69
C GLU A 55 17.73 2.64 3.57
N ILE A 56 16.65 1.91 3.77
CA ILE A 56 15.57 2.30 4.70
C ILE A 56 16.13 2.37 6.13
N ALA A 57 17.06 1.49 6.52
CA ALA A 57 17.67 1.49 7.84
C ALA A 57 18.39 2.80 8.19
N ARG A 58 18.94 3.52 7.20
CA ARG A 58 19.54 4.85 7.38
C ARG A 58 18.51 5.95 7.70
N ARG A 59 17.24 5.68 7.49
CA ARG A 59 16.10 6.58 7.73
C ARG A 59 15.28 6.13 8.95
N ALA A 60 15.85 5.28 9.81
CA ALA A 60 15.17 4.75 10.99
C ALA A 60 14.52 5.84 11.85
N ASP A 61 15.17 6.98 11.99
CA ASP A 61 14.66 8.11 12.79
C ASP A 61 13.43 8.79 12.18
N MET A 62 13.08 8.52 10.92
CA MET A 62 11.83 8.97 10.31
C MET A 62 10.66 8.00 10.54
N LEU A 63 10.94 6.76 10.95
CA LEU A 63 9.97 5.68 10.94
C LEU A 63 9.21 5.56 12.26
N THR A 64 7.93 5.27 12.16
CA THR A 64 7.08 4.75 13.26
C THR A 64 6.75 3.30 12.94
N VAL A 65 7.29 2.36 13.71
CA VAL A 65 7.14 0.93 13.46
C VAL A 65 6.04 0.35 14.35
N ILE A 66 4.99 -0.20 13.74
CA ILE A 66 3.94 -0.94 14.45
C ILE A 66 4.29 -2.43 14.36
N ARG A 67 4.61 -3.07 15.51
CA ARG A 67 5.05 -4.48 15.56
C ARG A 67 3.93 -5.46 15.94
N SER A 68 2.75 -4.96 16.20
CA SER A 68 1.61 -5.71 16.73
C SER A 68 0.39 -5.71 15.82
N MET A 69 0.60 -5.56 14.52
CA MET A 69 -0.50 -5.68 13.55
C MET A 69 -1.10 -7.07 13.58
N VAL A 70 -2.43 -7.14 13.46
CA VAL A 70 -3.19 -8.39 13.33
C VAL A 70 -4.15 -8.29 12.15
N SER A 71 -4.40 -9.43 11.50
CA SER A 71 -5.31 -9.52 10.35
C SER A 71 -6.42 -10.54 10.61
N ASP A 72 -7.58 -10.33 10.01
CA ASP A 72 -8.72 -11.24 10.15
C ASP A 72 -8.57 -12.50 9.28
N SER A 73 -7.64 -12.52 8.34
CA SER A 73 -7.42 -13.61 7.41
C SER A 73 -5.94 -13.91 7.20
N ALA A 74 -5.62 -15.18 7.00
CA ALA A 74 -4.33 -15.68 6.51
C ALA A 74 -4.37 -16.07 5.01
N ASN A 75 -5.46 -15.79 4.31
CA ASN A 75 -5.58 -15.97 2.85
C ASN A 75 -5.39 -14.62 2.16
N HIS A 76 -4.54 -14.55 1.14
CA HIS A 76 -4.17 -13.31 0.45
C HIS A 76 -5.36 -12.46 0.02
N THR A 77 -6.32 -13.02 -0.73
CA THR A 77 -7.44 -12.22 -1.27
C THR A 77 -8.27 -11.55 -0.19
N PRO A 78 -8.86 -12.28 0.80
CA PRO A 78 -9.62 -11.62 1.86
C PRO A 78 -8.75 -10.76 2.79
N ALA A 79 -7.48 -11.09 3.02
CA ALA A 79 -6.57 -10.28 3.82
C ALA A 79 -6.23 -8.95 3.13
N LEU A 80 -5.99 -8.97 1.82
CA LEU A 80 -5.81 -7.75 1.02
C LEU A 80 -7.07 -6.90 1.00
N PHE A 81 -8.25 -7.51 0.93
CA PHE A 81 -9.50 -6.76 1.02
C PHE A 81 -9.64 -6.08 2.38
N VAL A 82 -9.34 -6.78 3.48
CA VAL A 82 -9.36 -6.18 4.83
C VAL A 82 -8.35 -5.03 4.93
N SER A 83 -7.12 -5.22 4.46
CA SER A 83 -6.08 -4.18 4.52
C SER A 83 -6.43 -2.93 3.71
N ASN A 84 -7.17 -3.08 2.61
CA ASN A 84 -7.54 -1.97 1.73
C ASN A 84 -8.91 -1.35 2.04
N SER A 85 -9.88 -2.14 2.51
CA SER A 85 -11.28 -1.69 2.67
C SER A 85 -11.88 -1.91 4.05
N GLY A 86 -11.18 -2.61 4.97
CA GLY A 86 -11.69 -2.99 6.28
C GLY A 86 -12.65 -4.19 6.28
N PHE A 87 -12.86 -4.86 5.13
CA PHE A 87 -13.79 -5.98 4.97
C PHE A 87 -13.14 -7.14 4.21
N GLN A 88 -13.46 -8.40 4.57
CA GLN A 88 -12.90 -9.59 3.90
C GLN A 88 -13.52 -9.87 2.51
N ALA A 89 -14.64 -9.24 2.18
CA ALA A 89 -15.35 -9.41 0.91
C ALA A 89 -15.08 -8.25 -0.04
N ASN A 90 -15.19 -8.51 -1.35
CA ASN A 90 -15.19 -7.45 -2.36
C ASN A 90 -16.48 -6.61 -2.32
N GLY A 91 -16.50 -5.51 -3.11
CA GLY A 91 -17.67 -4.63 -3.20
C GLY A 91 -17.69 -3.51 -2.15
N PHE A 92 -16.71 -3.47 -1.26
CA PHE A 92 -16.53 -2.38 -0.30
C PHE A 92 -15.51 -1.35 -0.82
N PRO A 93 -15.74 -0.05 -0.54
CA PRO A 93 -14.81 0.99 -0.96
C PRO A 93 -13.47 0.87 -0.23
N SER A 94 -12.38 1.07 -0.98
CA SER A 94 -11.05 1.12 -0.42
C SER A 94 -10.80 2.38 0.40
N LEU A 95 -9.75 2.37 1.24
CA LEU A 95 -9.30 3.54 2.01
C LEU A 95 -9.13 4.78 1.11
N GLY A 96 -8.46 4.64 -0.05
CA GLY A 96 -8.27 5.76 -0.97
C GLY A 96 -9.59 6.29 -1.54
N SER A 97 -10.57 5.43 -1.79
CA SER A 97 -11.91 5.84 -2.20
C SER A 97 -12.66 6.60 -1.10
N TRP A 98 -12.55 6.18 0.16
CA TRP A 98 -13.12 6.89 1.30
C TRP A 98 -12.45 8.25 1.53
N LEU A 99 -11.12 8.35 1.38
CA LEU A 99 -10.41 9.63 1.49
C LEU A 99 -10.82 10.57 0.33
N SER A 100 -10.92 10.06 -0.89
CA SER A 100 -11.44 10.82 -2.04
C SER A 100 -12.87 11.30 -1.80
N PHE A 101 -13.74 10.46 -1.23
CA PHE A 101 -15.13 10.82 -0.93
C PHE A 101 -15.23 11.87 0.18
N GLY A 102 -14.44 11.73 1.26
CA GLY A 102 -14.51 12.62 2.42
C GLY A 102 -13.81 13.96 2.22
N LEU A 103 -12.72 13.99 1.47
CA LEU A 103 -11.83 15.15 1.36
C LEU A 103 -11.80 15.76 -0.05
N GLY A 104 -12.31 15.04 -1.06
CA GLY A 104 -12.23 15.49 -2.45
C GLY A 104 -10.81 15.44 -3.02
N SER A 105 -10.60 16.21 -4.09
CA SER A 105 -9.32 16.37 -4.79
C SER A 105 -8.79 17.80 -4.58
N GLU A 106 -7.49 17.95 -4.48
CA GLU A 106 -6.80 19.25 -4.50
C GLU A 106 -6.41 19.68 -5.91
N THR A 107 -6.67 18.82 -6.90
CA THR A 107 -6.42 19.10 -8.31
C THR A 107 -7.67 18.83 -9.15
N GLU A 108 -7.85 19.62 -10.20
CA GLU A 108 -8.93 19.43 -11.17
C GLU A 108 -8.50 18.58 -12.37
N SER A 109 -7.19 18.44 -12.59
CA SER A 109 -6.61 17.83 -13.79
C SER A 109 -6.08 16.41 -13.60
N LEU A 110 -5.99 15.93 -12.34
CA LEU A 110 -5.59 14.59 -11.99
C LEU A 110 -6.62 13.94 -11.05
N PRO A 111 -6.70 12.60 -11.01
CA PRO A 111 -7.60 11.91 -10.08
C PRO A 111 -7.13 12.10 -8.63
N ALA A 112 -8.08 12.13 -7.68
CA ALA A 112 -7.75 12.20 -6.27
C ALA A 112 -7.05 10.92 -5.77
N TYR A 113 -7.28 9.78 -6.43
CA TYR A 113 -6.73 8.48 -6.05
C TYR A 113 -6.09 7.78 -7.26
N VAL A 114 -4.81 7.47 -7.14
CA VAL A 114 -4.01 6.80 -8.17
C VAL A 114 -3.44 5.49 -7.63
N VAL A 115 -3.44 4.46 -8.45
CA VAL A 115 -2.83 3.15 -8.17
C VAL A 115 -1.70 2.88 -9.17
N LEU A 116 -0.56 2.47 -8.65
CA LEU A 116 0.66 2.11 -9.38
C LEU A 116 0.96 0.62 -9.14
N PRO A 117 0.39 -0.30 -9.94
CA PRO A 117 0.60 -1.74 -9.77
C PRO A 117 2.02 -2.14 -10.14
N ASP A 118 2.47 -3.29 -9.62
CA ASP A 118 3.71 -3.93 -10.02
C ASP A 118 3.62 -4.40 -11.49
N ALA A 119 4.62 -4.07 -12.29
CA ALA A 119 4.65 -4.45 -13.71
C ALA A 119 4.71 -5.97 -13.92
N ARG A 120 5.22 -6.72 -12.93
CA ARG A 120 5.34 -8.17 -12.95
C ARG A 120 4.04 -8.90 -12.62
N GLY A 121 3.11 -8.24 -11.95
CA GLY A 121 1.80 -8.79 -11.57
C GLY A 121 1.12 -7.98 -10.48
N GLY A 122 -0.19 -7.86 -10.55
CA GLY A 122 -1.00 -7.17 -9.54
C GLY A 122 -1.27 -8.04 -8.31
N PRO A 123 -1.84 -7.47 -7.24
CA PRO A 123 -2.18 -8.20 -6.03
C PRO A 123 -3.33 -9.19 -6.25
N ASN A 124 -3.43 -10.20 -5.40
CA ASN A 124 -4.58 -11.09 -5.34
C ASN A 124 -5.88 -10.27 -5.15
N GLY A 125 -6.95 -10.65 -5.84
CA GLY A 125 -8.20 -9.90 -5.83
C GLY A 125 -8.25 -8.74 -6.83
N GLY A 126 -7.13 -8.41 -7.48
CA GLY A 126 -7.05 -7.43 -8.58
C GLY A 126 -7.67 -6.08 -8.24
N ALA A 127 -8.48 -5.54 -9.15
CA ALA A 127 -9.08 -4.21 -9.05
C ALA A 127 -10.01 -4.01 -7.84
N SER A 128 -10.49 -5.07 -7.21
CA SER A 128 -11.30 -4.96 -5.99
C SER A 128 -10.54 -4.30 -4.83
N ASN A 129 -9.20 -4.37 -4.83
CA ASN A 129 -8.37 -3.74 -3.79
C ASN A 129 -8.39 -2.20 -3.80
N TRP A 130 -8.80 -1.59 -4.90
CA TRP A 130 -8.86 -0.13 -5.06
C TRP A 130 -10.20 0.34 -5.65
N SER A 131 -11.22 -0.45 -5.42
CA SER A 131 -12.58 -0.17 -5.89
C SER A 131 -13.24 0.95 -5.08
N SER A 132 -14.08 1.74 -5.76
CA SER A 132 -15.03 2.63 -5.08
C SER A 132 -16.19 1.87 -4.41
N GLY A 133 -16.36 0.57 -4.72
CA GLY A 133 -17.43 -0.25 -4.16
C GLY A 133 -18.80 0.39 -4.37
N PHE A 134 -19.51 0.66 -3.28
CA PHE A 134 -20.82 1.31 -3.29
C PHE A 134 -20.75 2.86 -3.29
N LEU A 135 -19.57 3.46 -3.15
CA LEU A 135 -19.40 4.91 -3.33
C LEU A 135 -19.53 5.29 -4.81
N PRO A 136 -19.84 6.56 -5.13
CA PRO A 136 -19.90 7.02 -6.51
C PRO A 136 -18.61 6.71 -7.29
N GLY A 137 -18.76 6.35 -8.56
CA GLY A 137 -17.64 5.91 -9.41
C GLY A 137 -16.52 6.96 -9.63
N GLU A 138 -16.78 8.23 -9.36
CA GLU A 138 -15.77 9.30 -9.40
C GLU A 138 -14.68 9.15 -8.32
N HIS A 139 -14.94 8.33 -7.29
CA HIS A 139 -13.97 7.99 -6.23
C HIS A 139 -13.20 6.70 -6.52
N GLN A 140 -13.42 6.09 -7.69
CA GLN A 140 -12.66 4.94 -8.18
C GLN A 140 -11.22 5.35 -8.45
N ALA A 141 -10.26 4.49 -8.04
CA ALA A 141 -8.87 4.73 -8.38
C ALA A 141 -8.61 4.69 -9.89
N VAL A 142 -7.69 5.52 -10.35
CA VAL A 142 -7.15 5.47 -11.70
C VAL A 142 -5.79 4.77 -11.66
N ILE A 143 -5.61 3.80 -12.58
CA ILE A 143 -4.35 3.06 -12.70
C ILE A 143 -3.39 3.83 -13.59
N LEU A 144 -2.21 4.15 -13.06
CA LEU A 144 -1.06 4.60 -13.84
C LEU A 144 0.06 3.56 -13.77
N ARG A 145 0.94 3.54 -14.77
CA ARG A 145 2.11 2.66 -14.85
C ARG A 145 3.40 3.46 -14.74
N GLY A 146 4.45 2.85 -14.21
CA GLY A 146 5.76 3.49 -14.07
C GLY A 146 6.57 3.63 -15.38
N GLY A 147 6.12 3.02 -16.48
CA GLY A 147 6.80 3.08 -17.78
C GLY A 147 6.49 4.33 -18.60
N ASP A 148 6.99 4.37 -19.84
CA ASP A 148 6.86 5.50 -20.75
C ASP A 148 5.41 5.77 -21.22
N GLN A 149 4.52 4.79 -21.03
CA GLN A 149 3.08 4.92 -21.27
C GLN A 149 2.30 4.71 -19.98
N PRO A 150 2.22 5.72 -19.10
CA PRO A 150 1.56 5.58 -17.79
C PRO A 150 0.06 5.30 -17.89
N VAL A 151 -0.59 5.73 -18.95
CA VAL A 151 -1.99 5.42 -19.30
C VAL A 151 -2.01 4.80 -20.71
N ARG A 152 -2.69 3.67 -20.85
CA ARG A 152 -2.94 3.10 -22.19
C ARG A 152 -3.93 3.98 -22.93
N ASP A 153 -3.72 4.08 -24.24
CA ASP A 153 -4.64 4.77 -25.16
C ASP A 153 -4.97 6.21 -24.71
N LEU A 154 -3.99 6.89 -24.08
CA LEU A 154 -4.14 8.27 -23.63
C LEU A 154 -4.37 9.23 -24.82
N PHE A 155 -3.80 8.91 -25.98
CA PHE A 155 -3.96 9.65 -27.21
C PHE A 155 -4.67 8.82 -28.25
N PRO A 156 -5.48 9.44 -29.16
CA PRO A 156 -6.11 8.72 -30.23
C PRO A 156 -5.07 8.13 -31.19
N ALA A 157 -5.36 6.92 -31.72
CA ALA A 157 -4.48 6.22 -32.66
C ALA A 157 -4.20 7.06 -33.94
N THR A 158 -5.17 7.84 -34.38
CA THR A 158 -4.99 8.84 -35.44
C THR A 158 -4.94 10.22 -34.78
N PRO A 159 -3.82 10.96 -34.92
CA PRO A 159 -3.69 12.29 -34.34
C PRO A 159 -4.78 13.24 -34.89
N ILE A 160 -5.43 13.93 -33.98
CA ILE A 160 -6.38 15.01 -34.29
C ILE A 160 -5.79 16.35 -33.86
N SER A 161 -6.23 17.45 -34.49
CA SER A 161 -5.74 18.76 -34.06
C SER A 161 -6.27 19.11 -32.65
N LYS A 162 -5.48 19.85 -31.89
CA LYS A 162 -5.88 20.34 -30.53
C LYS A 162 -7.19 21.12 -30.56
N LEU A 163 -7.48 21.81 -31.68
CA LEU A 163 -8.73 22.52 -31.86
C LEU A 163 -9.90 21.54 -32.01
N ALA A 164 -9.77 20.54 -32.89
CA ALA A 164 -10.80 19.52 -33.08
C ALA A 164 -11.09 18.72 -31.80
N GLU A 165 -10.06 18.40 -31.04
CA GLU A 165 -10.19 17.74 -29.75
C GLU A 165 -10.98 18.59 -28.74
N ARG A 166 -10.63 19.88 -28.59
CA ARG A 166 -11.34 20.82 -27.72
C ARG A 166 -12.81 21.00 -28.14
N GLU A 167 -13.07 21.17 -29.41
CA GLU A 167 -14.45 21.31 -29.94
C GLU A 167 -15.27 20.03 -29.70
N SER A 168 -14.66 18.87 -29.90
CA SER A 168 -15.30 17.57 -29.62
C SER A 168 -15.65 17.41 -28.13
N LEU A 169 -14.74 17.75 -27.23
CA LEU A 169 -14.98 17.71 -25.76
C LEU A 169 -16.10 18.71 -25.39
N SER A 170 -16.09 19.92 -25.95
CA SER A 170 -17.12 20.93 -25.68
C SER A 170 -18.51 20.46 -26.17
N LEU A 171 -18.58 19.82 -27.32
CA LEU A 171 -19.83 19.24 -27.86
C LEU A 171 -20.32 18.10 -26.96
N LEU A 172 -19.43 17.21 -26.53
CA LEU A 172 -19.77 16.11 -25.60
C LEU A 172 -20.30 16.65 -24.26
N GLN A 173 -19.71 17.71 -23.71
CA GLN A 173 -20.19 18.35 -22.48
C GLN A 173 -21.59 18.92 -22.65
N LEU A 174 -21.88 19.57 -23.83
CA LEU A 174 -23.21 20.09 -24.11
C LEU A 174 -24.26 18.97 -24.23
N LEU A 175 -23.92 17.88 -24.91
CA LEU A 175 -24.80 16.71 -25.06
C LEU A 175 -25.04 16.03 -23.71
N ASN A 176 -23.99 15.85 -22.88
CA ASN A 176 -24.07 15.30 -21.55
C ASN A 176 -24.98 16.14 -20.63
N LYS A 177 -24.84 17.48 -20.65
CA LYS A 177 -25.72 18.38 -19.90
C LYS A 177 -27.19 18.24 -20.32
N LYS A 178 -27.47 18.15 -21.60
CA LYS A 178 -28.84 17.94 -22.11
C LYS A 178 -29.39 16.58 -21.68
N HIS A 179 -28.58 15.53 -21.77
CA HIS A 179 -28.98 14.19 -21.37
C HIS A 179 -29.27 14.12 -19.87
N LEU A 180 -28.38 14.68 -19.01
CA LEU A 180 -28.58 14.75 -17.58
C LEU A 180 -29.86 15.50 -17.19
N ALA A 181 -30.16 16.62 -17.88
CA ALA A 181 -31.38 17.39 -17.65
C ALA A 181 -32.65 16.60 -17.98
N SER A 182 -32.60 15.69 -18.97
CA SER A 182 -33.73 14.84 -19.36
C SER A 182 -33.86 13.55 -18.56
N SER A 183 -32.78 13.09 -17.94
CA SER A 183 -32.71 11.81 -17.18
C SER A 183 -33.02 11.96 -15.69
N GLY A 184 -33.32 13.18 -15.23
CA GLY A 184 -33.44 13.47 -13.79
C GLY A 184 -32.09 13.48 -13.08
N GLN A 185 -32.10 13.36 -11.74
CA GLN A 185 -30.87 13.36 -10.94
C GLN A 185 -30.25 11.94 -10.86
N ASP A 186 -29.85 11.40 -12.01
CA ASP A 186 -29.15 10.11 -12.06
C ASP A 186 -27.68 10.29 -11.65
N GLN A 187 -27.37 9.84 -10.41
CA GLN A 187 -26.04 9.92 -9.82
C GLN A 187 -25.00 9.07 -10.56
N GLN A 188 -25.41 7.94 -11.15
CA GLN A 188 -24.50 7.08 -11.93
C GLN A 188 -24.12 7.73 -13.26
N LEU A 189 -25.08 8.35 -13.92
CA LEU A 189 -24.83 9.12 -15.15
C LEU A 189 -23.89 10.31 -14.85
N LEU A 190 -24.15 11.04 -13.76
CA LEU A 190 -23.29 12.16 -13.35
C LEU A 190 -21.86 11.71 -13.05
N ALA A 191 -21.67 10.62 -12.31
CA ALA A 191 -20.35 10.08 -12.01
C ALA A 191 -19.62 9.66 -13.30
N ARG A 192 -20.32 9.06 -14.26
CA ARG A 192 -19.74 8.71 -15.58
C ARG A 192 -19.31 9.94 -16.37
N ILE A 193 -20.13 10.97 -16.41
CA ILE A 193 -19.79 12.24 -17.08
C ILE A 193 -18.51 12.83 -16.48
N ARG A 194 -18.43 12.94 -15.15
CA ARG A 194 -17.26 13.45 -14.43
C ARG A 194 -16.00 12.62 -14.72
N SER A 195 -16.13 11.29 -14.79
CA SER A 195 -15.01 10.41 -15.15
C SER A 195 -14.47 10.67 -16.56
N TYR A 196 -15.33 10.90 -17.56
CA TYR A 196 -14.88 11.25 -18.91
C TYR A 196 -14.28 12.66 -18.98
N GLU A 197 -14.82 13.62 -18.26
CA GLU A 197 -14.26 14.97 -18.19
C GLU A 197 -12.86 14.96 -17.54
N LEU A 198 -12.67 14.17 -16.47
CA LEU A 198 -11.37 13.96 -15.86
C LEU A 198 -10.40 13.30 -16.84
N ALA A 199 -10.82 12.25 -17.55
CA ALA A 199 -9.98 11.60 -18.56
C ALA A 199 -9.50 12.58 -19.64
N GLY A 200 -10.37 13.49 -20.13
CA GLY A 200 -9.98 14.54 -21.06
C GLY A 200 -8.93 15.51 -20.49
N ARG A 201 -9.04 15.90 -19.21
CA ARG A 201 -8.02 16.74 -18.55
C ARG A 201 -6.70 16.00 -18.33
N MET A 202 -6.75 14.71 -18.03
CA MET A 202 -5.57 13.86 -17.85
C MET A 202 -4.70 13.76 -19.10
N GLN A 203 -5.26 13.87 -20.30
CA GLN A 203 -4.49 13.86 -21.56
C GLN A 203 -3.40 14.93 -21.60
N LEU A 204 -3.61 16.06 -20.94
CA LEU A 204 -2.63 17.14 -20.84
C LEU A 204 -1.67 16.96 -19.64
N SER A 205 -2.19 16.51 -18.51
CA SER A 205 -1.46 16.49 -17.24
C SER A 205 -0.60 15.24 -17.03
N VAL A 206 -1.05 14.08 -17.52
CA VAL A 206 -0.33 12.82 -17.32
C VAL A 206 1.03 12.78 -18.02
N PRO A 207 1.18 13.23 -19.29
CA PRO A 207 2.50 13.27 -19.93
C PRO A 207 3.50 14.13 -19.16
N GLU A 208 3.05 15.29 -18.66
CA GLU A 208 3.91 16.19 -17.90
C GLU A 208 4.36 15.57 -16.58
N VAL A 209 3.45 14.94 -15.82
CA VAL A 209 3.80 14.33 -14.54
C VAL A 209 4.68 13.09 -14.70
N SER A 210 4.58 12.38 -15.80
CA SER A 210 5.34 11.16 -16.10
C SER A 210 6.66 11.40 -16.85
N ASP A 211 6.92 12.62 -17.29
CA ASP A 211 8.19 12.98 -17.91
C ASP A 211 9.29 13.19 -16.85
N TYR A 212 10.14 12.19 -16.67
CA TYR A 212 11.25 12.23 -15.73
C TYR A 212 12.50 12.92 -16.27
N SER A 213 12.50 13.37 -17.54
CA SER A 213 13.66 14.03 -18.16
C SER A 213 13.98 15.37 -17.48
N ALA A 214 12.97 16.03 -16.94
CA ALA A 214 13.10 17.27 -16.19
C ALA A 214 13.68 17.09 -14.77
N GLU A 215 13.75 15.86 -14.26
CA GLU A 215 14.34 15.60 -12.94
C GLU A 215 15.88 15.61 -13.03
N PRO A 216 16.57 16.22 -12.06
CA PRO A 216 18.03 16.14 -11.97
C PRO A 216 18.54 14.70 -12.02
N GLU A 217 19.70 14.49 -12.62
CA GLU A 217 20.30 13.14 -12.70
C GLU A 217 20.48 12.52 -11.32
N SER A 218 20.96 13.31 -10.34
CA SER A 218 21.10 12.86 -8.96
C SER A 218 19.80 12.34 -8.32
N ILE A 219 18.64 12.88 -8.69
CA ILE A 219 17.34 12.39 -8.26
C ILE A 219 17.04 11.08 -8.95
N ARG A 220 17.21 10.99 -10.27
CA ARG A 220 16.99 9.75 -11.02
C ARG A 220 17.87 8.61 -10.53
N GLU A 221 19.14 8.91 -10.23
CA GLU A 221 20.08 7.98 -9.61
C GLU A 221 19.62 7.55 -8.20
N ALA A 222 19.23 8.50 -7.35
CA ALA A 222 18.76 8.19 -6.00
C ALA A 222 17.60 7.19 -6.00
N TYR A 223 16.62 7.39 -6.88
CA TYR A 223 15.51 6.46 -7.07
C TYR A 223 15.90 5.14 -7.78
N GLY A 224 17.15 5.00 -8.24
CA GLY A 224 17.65 3.79 -8.88
C GLY A 224 17.07 3.52 -10.27
N LEU A 225 16.78 4.56 -11.06
CA LEU A 225 16.17 4.42 -12.39
C LEU A 225 17.11 3.78 -13.44
N GLN A 226 18.40 3.70 -13.16
CA GLN A 226 19.41 3.12 -14.05
C GLN A 226 19.76 1.67 -13.70
N ASP A 227 19.24 1.16 -12.59
CA ASP A 227 19.45 -0.21 -12.14
C ASP A 227 18.24 -1.07 -12.49
N PRO A 228 18.38 -2.13 -13.32
CA PRO A 228 17.27 -3.00 -13.72
C PRO A 228 16.52 -3.64 -12.55
N VAL A 229 17.16 -3.77 -11.37
CA VAL A 229 16.52 -4.34 -10.17
C VAL A 229 15.54 -3.36 -9.55
N THR A 230 15.88 -2.08 -9.50
CA THR A 230 15.11 -1.03 -8.80
C THR A 230 14.30 -0.14 -9.73
N GLU A 231 14.59 -0.15 -11.05
CA GLU A 231 14.01 0.78 -12.04
C GLU A 231 12.49 0.90 -11.95
N ASP A 232 11.76 -0.22 -11.97
CA ASP A 232 10.29 -0.20 -11.98
C ASP A 232 9.74 0.44 -10.70
N MET A 233 10.23 0.04 -9.53
CA MET A 233 9.80 0.64 -8.27
C MET A 233 10.27 2.09 -8.16
N GLY A 234 11.47 2.40 -8.63
CA GLY A 234 12.01 3.75 -8.67
C GLY A 234 11.14 4.70 -9.49
N ARG A 235 10.77 4.30 -10.70
CA ARG A 235 9.85 5.06 -11.56
C ARG A 235 8.49 5.28 -10.88
N ARG A 236 7.94 4.25 -10.24
CA ARG A 236 6.66 4.35 -9.53
C ARG A 236 6.74 5.25 -8.29
N CYS A 237 7.80 5.14 -7.48
CA CYS A 237 8.02 6.03 -6.33
C CYS A 237 8.19 7.49 -6.77
N LEU A 238 8.99 7.74 -7.81
CA LEU A 238 9.19 9.08 -8.36
C LEU A 238 7.89 9.66 -8.94
N LEU A 239 7.12 8.84 -9.68
CA LEU A 239 5.80 9.24 -10.17
C LEU A 239 4.86 9.56 -9.02
N GLY A 240 4.86 8.75 -7.96
CA GLY A 240 4.08 8.98 -6.74
C GLY A 240 4.36 10.33 -6.12
N ARG A 241 5.64 10.70 -5.94
CA ARG A 241 6.04 12.01 -5.42
C ARG A 241 5.55 13.14 -6.33
N ARG A 242 5.71 13.02 -7.65
CA ARG A 242 5.27 14.04 -8.62
C ARG A 242 3.74 14.20 -8.68
N LEU A 243 3.01 13.11 -8.45
CA LEU A 243 1.55 13.16 -8.33
C LEU A 243 1.11 13.91 -7.06
N LEU A 244 1.78 13.65 -5.94
CA LEU A 244 1.53 14.35 -4.67
C LEU A 244 1.81 15.86 -4.80
N GLU A 245 2.90 16.27 -5.43
CA GLU A 245 3.22 17.68 -5.72
C GLU A 245 2.13 18.40 -6.51
N ARG A 246 1.32 17.65 -7.28
CA ARG A 246 0.22 18.18 -8.08
C ARG A 246 -1.16 18.01 -7.44
N GLY A 247 -1.21 17.69 -6.15
CA GLY A 247 -2.44 17.60 -5.38
C GLY A 247 -3.23 16.29 -5.53
N VAL A 248 -2.60 15.21 -6.01
CA VAL A 248 -3.19 13.88 -5.89
C VAL A 248 -3.18 13.48 -4.41
N ARG A 249 -4.34 13.16 -3.87
CA ARG A 249 -4.50 12.94 -2.42
C ARG A 249 -4.00 11.60 -1.94
N PHE A 250 -4.17 10.54 -2.73
CA PHE A 250 -3.79 9.19 -2.34
C PHE A 250 -3.14 8.46 -3.51
N VAL A 251 -1.90 8.02 -3.30
CA VAL A 251 -1.14 7.23 -4.28
C VAL A 251 -0.80 5.90 -3.64
N GLN A 252 -1.23 4.81 -4.27
CA GLN A 252 -1.01 3.45 -3.77
C GLN A 252 -0.10 2.67 -4.71
N LEU A 253 1.03 2.20 -4.18
CA LEU A 253 1.98 1.37 -4.91
C LEU A 253 1.83 -0.09 -4.42
N PHE A 254 1.84 -1.03 -5.36
CA PHE A 254 1.91 -2.45 -5.03
C PHE A 254 3.29 -3.00 -5.35
N SER A 255 3.85 -3.77 -4.43
CA SER A 255 5.05 -4.57 -4.63
C SER A 255 4.67 -6.03 -4.38
N GLY A 256 4.37 -6.79 -5.42
CA GLY A 256 3.83 -8.14 -5.29
C GLY A 256 4.60 -9.18 -6.08
N GLY A 257 4.89 -8.90 -7.32
CA GLY A 257 5.43 -9.87 -8.25
C GLY A 257 4.39 -10.89 -8.72
N PRO A 258 4.80 -11.95 -9.42
CA PRO A 258 3.87 -12.91 -10.00
C PRO A 258 3.14 -13.71 -8.92
N ILE A 259 1.83 -13.89 -9.12
CA ILE A 259 0.96 -14.67 -8.23
C ILE A 259 1.18 -16.17 -8.42
N ALA A 260 1.66 -16.60 -9.60
CA ALA A 260 1.88 -17.98 -9.98
C ALA A 260 3.34 -18.22 -10.34
N GLY A 261 3.76 -19.49 -10.28
CA GLY A 261 5.12 -19.94 -10.56
C GLY A 261 5.70 -20.74 -9.41
N SER A 262 6.79 -21.47 -9.66
CA SER A 262 7.56 -22.18 -8.63
C SER A 262 9.03 -22.22 -9.06
N PRO A 263 9.98 -21.68 -8.26
CA PRO A 263 9.73 -20.82 -7.09
C PRO A 263 9.08 -19.49 -7.48
N ARG A 264 8.25 -18.94 -6.61
CA ARG A 264 7.64 -17.63 -6.83
C ARG A 264 8.65 -16.53 -6.52
N ALA A 265 8.90 -15.65 -7.47
CA ALA A 265 9.69 -14.44 -7.25
C ALA A 265 8.79 -13.34 -6.66
N SER A 266 8.37 -13.50 -5.41
CA SER A 266 7.45 -12.59 -4.70
C SER A 266 7.66 -12.66 -3.19
N TRP A 267 6.99 -11.78 -2.44
CA TRP A 267 6.97 -11.80 -0.97
C TRP A 267 6.29 -13.06 -0.38
N ASP A 268 5.52 -13.79 -1.18
CA ASP A 268 4.84 -15.03 -0.77
C ASP A 268 5.81 -16.24 -0.75
N ALA A 269 6.68 -16.25 0.26
CA ALA A 269 7.86 -17.10 0.36
C ALA A 269 7.60 -18.43 1.08
N HIS A 270 6.89 -19.35 0.43
CA HIS A 270 6.64 -20.70 0.92
C HIS A 270 7.82 -21.67 0.69
N GLU A 271 8.66 -21.41 -0.31
CA GLU A 271 9.74 -22.29 -0.74
C GLU A 271 11.09 -21.83 -0.21
N SER A 272 11.37 -20.51 -0.20
CA SER A 272 12.59 -19.92 0.35
C SER A 272 12.35 -18.48 0.79
N VAL A 273 12.26 -18.26 2.10
CA VAL A 273 12.12 -16.90 2.66
C VAL A 273 13.36 -16.08 2.35
N LYS A 274 14.56 -16.66 2.47
CA LYS A 274 15.82 -15.95 2.27
C LYS A 274 15.92 -15.40 0.86
N ASP A 275 15.76 -16.26 -0.13
CA ASP A 275 15.97 -15.87 -1.53
C ASP A 275 14.89 -14.88 -2.01
N ASN A 276 13.62 -15.22 -1.75
CA ASN A 276 12.50 -14.40 -2.20
C ASN A 276 12.50 -13.01 -1.53
N HIS A 277 12.65 -12.96 -0.21
CA HIS A 277 12.61 -11.67 0.49
C HIS A 277 13.85 -10.82 0.22
N THR A 278 15.05 -11.42 0.02
CA THR A 278 16.23 -10.67 -0.41
C THR A 278 16.01 -10.04 -1.78
N LEU A 279 15.47 -10.83 -2.73
CA LEU A 279 15.20 -10.34 -4.07
C LEU A 279 14.21 -9.17 -4.07
N GLU A 280 13.11 -9.33 -3.36
CA GLU A 280 12.06 -8.30 -3.30
C GLU A 280 12.50 -7.06 -2.49
N ALA A 281 13.26 -7.24 -1.41
CA ALA A 281 13.83 -6.14 -0.64
C ALA A 281 14.78 -5.29 -1.49
N ASN A 282 15.67 -5.93 -2.26
CA ASN A 282 16.58 -5.23 -3.16
C ASN A 282 15.86 -4.36 -4.20
N ARG A 283 14.64 -4.75 -4.61
CA ARG A 283 13.84 -3.98 -5.56
C ARG A 283 13.28 -2.69 -4.96
N ILE A 284 12.96 -2.71 -3.66
CA ILE A 284 12.20 -1.62 -3.05
C ILE A 284 13.02 -0.73 -2.10
N ASP A 285 14.08 -1.24 -1.51
CA ASP A 285 14.80 -0.57 -0.42
C ASP A 285 15.31 0.82 -0.84
N ARG A 286 16.11 0.88 -1.92
CA ARG A 286 16.66 2.13 -2.45
C ARG A 286 15.56 3.11 -2.92
N PRO A 287 14.56 2.70 -3.75
CA PRO A 287 13.49 3.60 -4.18
C PRO A 287 12.64 4.17 -3.06
N VAL A 288 12.30 3.36 -2.06
CA VAL A 288 11.48 3.81 -0.92
C VAL A 288 12.28 4.75 -0.02
N ALA A 289 13.56 4.46 0.22
CA ALA A 289 14.44 5.36 0.95
C ALA A 289 14.61 6.70 0.22
N ALA A 290 14.77 6.69 -1.10
CA ALA A 290 14.84 7.89 -1.92
C ALA A 290 13.54 8.72 -1.85
N LEU A 291 12.39 8.06 -1.83
CA LEU A 291 11.09 8.73 -1.66
C LEU A 291 11.02 9.47 -0.32
N LEU A 292 11.43 8.84 0.78
CA LEU A 292 11.46 9.47 2.11
C LEU A 292 12.38 10.71 2.12
N ASP A 293 13.59 10.57 1.60
CA ASP A 293 14.54 11.68 1.53
C ASP A 293 14.05 12.83 0.65
N ASP A 294 13.41 12.52 -0.48
CA ASP A 294 12.93 13.53 -1.43
C ASP A 294 11.73 14.30 -0.85
N LEU A 295 10.80 13.59 -0.21
CA LEU A 295 9.68 14.22 0.52
C LEU A 295 10.20 15.12 1.66
N GLN A 296 11.18 14.65 2.43
CA GLN A 296 11.77 15.44 3.52
C GLN A 296 12.47 16.70 3.00
N ARG A 297 13.33 16.56 1.98
CA ARG A 297 14.08 17.69 1.40
C ARG A 297 13.17 18.76 0.79
N ARG A 298 11.99 18.35 0.28
CA ARG A 298 10.99 19.26 -0.29
C ARG A 298 10.05 19.86 0.76
N GLY A 299 10.19 19.49 2.04
CA GLY A 299 9.27 19.90 3.08
C GLY A 299 7.87 19.29 2.96
N MET A 300 7.72 18.23 2.17
CA MET A 300 6.44 17.55 1.93
C MET A 300 6.13 16.47 2.97
N LEU A 301 7.14 15.94 3.67
CA LEU A 301 6.96 14.80 4.57
C LEU A 301 6.04 15.14 5.76
N GLU A 302 6.01 16.39 6.20
CA GLU A 302 5.14 16.83 7.30
C GLU A 302 3.65 16.71 6.93
N ASP A 303 3.31 16.95 5.66
CA ASP A 303 1.94 16.89 5.12
C ASP A 303 1.66 15.59 4.34
N THR A 304 2.63 14.69 4.25
CA THR A 304 2.50 13.43 3.54
C THR A 304 2.69 12.25 4.48
N LEU A 305 1.66 11.43 4.63
CA LEU A 305 1.76 10.17 5.37
C LEU A 305 2.21 9.04 4.44
N VAL A 306 3.42 8.53 4.64
CA VAL A 306 3.94 7.36 3.94
C VAL A 306 3.64 6.10 4.73
N LEU A 307 3.01 5.11 4.07
CA LEU A 307 2.61 3.84 4.67
C LEU A 307 3.33 2.68 3.98
N PHE A 308 3.95 1.81 4.76
CA PHE A 308 4.50 0.53 4.29
C PHE A 308 3.76 -0.61 4.98
N THR A 309 2.99 -1.37 4.21
CA THR A 309 2.07 -2.37 4.75
C THR A 309 2.22 -3.72 4.06
N THR A 310 1.79 -4.77 4.73
CA THR A 310 1.55 -6.10 4.19
C THR A 310 0.26 -6.64 4.79
N GLU A 311 -0.46 -7.50 4.09
CA GLU A 311 -1.77 -8.01 4.52
C GLU A 311 -1.71 -8.93 5.74
N PHE A 312 -0.57 -9.64 5.95
CA PHE A 312 -0.22 -10.46 7.12
C PHE A 312 1.29 -10.73 7.14
N GLY A 313 1.78 -11.40 8.19
CA GLY A 313 3.17 -11.78 8.36
C GLY A 313 3.48 -13.23 7.97
N ARG A 314 4.62 -13.71 8.45
CA ARG A 314 5.09 -15.11 8.28
C ARG A 314 5.27 -15.77 9.64
N THR A 315 4.99 -17.08 9.70
CA THR A 315 5.15 -17.89 10.92
C THR A 315 6.59 -17.87 11.44
N PRO A 316 6.81 -17.95 12.78
CA PRO A 316 8.15 -18.10 13.34
C PRO A 316 8.73 -19.52 13.16
N PHE A 317 7.95 -20.46 12.67
CA PHE A 317 8.36 -21.83 12.36
C PHE A 317 8.34 -22.07 10.85
N ALA A 318 9.10 -23.08 10.43
CA ALA A 318 9.19 -23.46 9.03
C ALA A 318 7.90 -24.15 8.54
N GLN A 319 7.58 -23.93 7.27
CA GLN A 319 6.55 -24.68 6.57
C GLN A 319 7.16 -26.00 6.04
N SER A 320 7.33 -26.95 6.92
CA SER A 320 7.97 -28.25 6.63
C SER A 320 7.39 -29.36 7.50
N ASP A 321 7.93 -30.57 7.36
CA ASP A 321 7.62 -31.64 8.27
C ASP A 321 8.03 -31.29 9.71
N ALA A 322 7.39 -31.89 10.70
CA ALA A 322 7.47 -31.49 12.11
C ALA A 322 8.87 -31.53 12.75
N ASP A 323 9.76 -32.34 12.17
CA ASP A 323 11.14 -32.56 12.64
C ASP A 323 12.19 -31.77 11.83
N LYS A 324 11.77 -30.85 10.95
CA LYS A 324 12.66 -30.14 10.03
C LYS A 324 12.57 -28.64 10.14
N VAL A 325 13.70 -27.98 9.89
CA VAL A 325 13.78 -26.53 9.62
C VAL A 325 13.82 -26.37 8.10
N GLY A 326 12.65 -26.23 7.47
CA GLY A 326 12.55 -25.97 6.04
C GLY A 326 12.88 -24.52 5.68
N PRO A 327 13.11 -24.20 4.39
CA PRO A 327 13.50 -22.87 3.94
C PRO A 327 12.33 -21.86 3.85
N GLY A 328 11.09 -22.33 3.78
CA GLY A 328 9.87 -21.53 3.67
C GLY A 328 9.15 -21.32 4.98
N ARG A 329 8.22 -20.37 4.99
CA ARG A 329 7.32 -20.08 6.12
C ARG A 329 5.89 -19.93 5.65
N ASP A 330 4.92 -20.35 6.46
CA ASP A 330 3.49 -20.16 6.22
C ASP A 330 3.04 -18.74 6.62
N HIS A 331 1.80 -18.42 6.34
CA HIS A 331 1.14 -17.15 6.66
C HIS A 331 0.91 -17.01 8.17
N ASN A 332 1.11 -15.80 8.69
CA ASN A 332 0.83 -15.45 10.07
C ASN A 332 -0.03 -14.21 10.17
N ARG A 333 -1.31 -14.38 10.52
CA ARG A 333 -2.26 -13.27 10.74
C ARG A 333 -2.25 -12.71 12.14
N TYR A 334 -1.57 -13.35 13.08
CA TYR A 334 -1.64 -13.05 14.52
C TYR A 334 -0.61 -12.06 15.01
N GLY A 335 0.40 -11.76 14.22
CA GLY A 335 1.44 -10.79 14.57
C GLY A 335 2.34 -10.48 13.37
N PHE A 336 2.38 -9.21 12.96
CA PHE A 336 3.27 -8.73 11.90
C PHE A 336 3.56 -7.25 12.05
N SER A 337 4.48 -6.73 11.26
CA SER A 337 4.92 -5.35 11.35
C SER A 337 4.55 -4.57 10.10
N CYS A 338 4.13 -3.32 10.32
CA CYS A 338 4.02 -2.26 9.34
C CYS A 338 4.81 -1.05 9.83
N TRP A 339 5.10 -0.09 8.95
CA TRP A 339 5.65 1.17 9.40
C TRP A 339 5.01 2.36 8.66
N MET A 340 5.12 3.52 9.29
CA MET A 340 4.66 4.81 8.79
C MET A 340 5.78 5.84 8.89
N ALA A 341 5.70 6.91 8.09
CA ALA A 341 6.56 8.08 8.22
C ALA A 341 5.81 9.35 7.82
N GLY A 342 6.12 10.47 8.44
CA GLY A 342 5.52 11.77 8.16
C GLY A 342 4.07 11.91 8.62
N GLY A 343 3.37 12.92 8.12
CA GLY A 343 1.92 13.10 8.31
C GLY A 343 1.42 13.07 9.75
N GLY A 344 2.21 13.54 10.75
CA GLY A 344 1.81 13.62 12.16
C GLY A 344 2.00 12.32 12.97
N VAL A 345 2.72 11.31 12.45
CA VAL A 345 3.15 10.16 13.27
C VAL A 345 4.44 10.46 14.02
N ARG A 346 4.65 9.79 15.16
CA ARG A 346 5.84 10.00 16.01
C ARG A 346 7.08 9.37 15.36
N PRO A 347 8.05 10.14 14.88
CA PRO A 347 9.22 9.61 14.20
C PRO A 347 10.15 8.87 15.18
N GLY A 348 10.96 7.94 14.68
CA GLY A 348 11.93 7.19 15.46
C GLY A 348 11.33 6.33 16.57
N SER A 349 10.13 5.79 16.39
CA SER A 349 9.41 5.09 17.45
C SER A 349 8.94 3.70 17.04
N ALA A 350 8.71 2.84 18.05
CA ALA A 350 8.08 1.54 17.87
C ALA A 350 6.88 1.39 18.80
N PHE A 351 5.80 0.78 18.28
CA PHE A 351 4.54 0.58 19.00
C PHE A 351 4.13 -0.90 18.98
N GLY A 352 3.63 -1.37 20.11
CA GLY A 352 3.15 -2.73 20.29
C GLY A 352 4.27 -3.78 20.25
N GLU A 353 3.94 -5.00 20.63
CA GLU A 353 4.89 -6.11 20.67
C GLU A 353 4.22 -7.43 20.29
N THR A 354 4.96 -8.29 19.59
CA THR A 354 4.65 -9.71 19.48
C THR A 354 5.36 -10.49 20.59
N ASP A 355 4.95 -11.74 20.82
CA ASP A 355 5.62 -12.64 21.77
C ASP A 355 7.11 -12.86 21.41
N GLU A 356 7.82 -13.58 22.29
CA GLU A 356 9.27 -13.76 22.18
C GLU A 356 9.75 -14.41 20.90
N VAL A 357 8.88 -15.18 20.24
CA VAL A 357 9.17 -15.83 18.95
C VAL A 357 8.52 -15.14 17.74
N GLY A 358 7.67 -14.15 17.96
CA GLY A 358 6.98 -13.41 16.89
C GLY A 358 5.76 -14.13 16.33
N TRP A 359 5.08 -14.96 17.12
CA TRP A 359 3.88 -15.66 16.71
C TRP A 359 2.62 -14.80 16.85
N LYS A 360 2.41 -14.19 18.01
CA LYS A 360 1.19 -13.42 18.30
C LYS A 360 1.50 -12.04 18.84
N ALA A 361 0.69 -11.05 18.48
CA ALA A 361 0.67 -9.77 19.16
C ALA A 361 0.21 -9.96 20.60
N VAL A 362 1.02 -9.53 21.56
CA VAL A 362 0.79 -9.70 23.01
C VAL A 362 0.64 -8.37 23.75
N LYS A 363 1.08 -7.28 23.15
CA LYS A 363 0.94 -5.94 23.68
C LYS A 363 0.44 -4.99 22.61
N ASP A 364 -0.60 -4.24 22.95
CA ASP A 364 -1.22 -3.23 22.10
C ASP A 364 -1.47 -3.72 20.67
N PRO A 365 -2.27 -4.80 20.46
CA PRO A 365 -2.56 -5.30 19.13
C PRO A 365 -3.32 -4.26 18.31
N VAL A 366 -2.94 -4.11 17.03
CA VAL A 366 -3.53 -3.16 16.09
C VAL A 366 -4.22 -3.92 14.95
N SER A 367 -5.53 -3.82 14.87
CA SER A 367 -6.30 -4.35 13.75
C SER A 367 -6.24 -3.42 12.53
N TRP A 368 -6.61 -3.92 11.34
CA TRP A 368 -6.76 -3.09 10.16
C TRP A 368 -7.79 -1.96 10.36
N ASN A 369 -8.86 -2.21 11.13
CA ASN A 369 -9.84 -1.17 11.43
C ASN A 369 -9.26 -0.07 12.34
N ASP A 370 -8.38 -0.41 13.30
CA ASP A 370 -7.68 0.58 14.13
C ASP A 370 -6.67 1.37 13.29
N PHE A 371 -5.97 0.69 12.38
CA PHE A 371 -5.05 1.32 11.44
C PHE A 371 -5.78 2.33 10.54
N HIS A 372 -6.91 1.94 9.95
CA HIS A 372 -7.73 2.83 9.13
C HIS A 372 -8.31 4.01 9.94
N ALA A 373 -8.79 3.76 11.16
CA ALA A 373 -9.28 4.82 12.05
C ALA A 373 -8.19 5.85 12.35
N THR A 374 -6.95 5.38 12.53
CA THR A 374 -5.79 6.22 12.81
C THR A 374 -5.40 7.05 11.58
N ILE A 375 -5.39 6.45 10.39
CA ILE A 375 -5.15 7.19 9.14
C ILE A 375 -6.22 8.27 8.94
N MET A 376 -7.50 7.93 9.09
CA MET A 376 -8.58 8.92 8.97
C MET A 376 -8.41 10.07 9.96
N HIS A 377 -8.01 9.77 11.20
CA HIS A 377 -7.73 10.78 12.23
C HIS A 377 -6.59 11.72 11.83
N LEU A 378 -5.49 11.19 11.29
CA LEU A 378 -4.36 11.99 10.79
C LEU A 378 -4.77 12.92 9.63
N PHE A 379 -5.75 12.54 8.83
CA PHE A 379 -6.36 13.40 7.82
C PHE A 379 -7.43 14.37 8.40
N GLY A 380 -7.61 14.46 9.72
CA GLY A 380 -8.61 15.29 10.34
C GLY A 380 -10.06 14.79 10.17
N VAL A 381 -10.24 13.55 9.73
CA VAL A 381 -11.55 12.94 9.45
C VAL A 381 -11.98 12.05 10.62
N ASP A 382 -13.15 12.34 11.18
CA ASP A 382 -13.79 11.40 12.12
C ASP A 382 -14.36 10.19 11.35
N HIS A 383 -13.68 9.06 11.45
CA HIS A 383 -14.06 7.81 10.76
C HIS A 383 -15.45 7.29 11.15
N ARG A 384 -16.03 7.78 12.26
CA ARG A 384 -17.38 7.41 12.71
C ARG A 384 -18.46 8.27 12.07
N LYS A 385 -18.11 9.49 11.66
CA LYS A 385 -19.03 10.46 11.05
C LYS A 385 -19.01 10.41 9.53
N LEU A 386 -17.87 10.04 8.92
CA LEU A 386 -17.81 9.88 7.48
C LEU A 386 -18.53 8.57 7.10
N THR A 387 -19.78 8.71 6.67
CA THR A 387 -20.67 7.60 6.32
C THR A 387 -21.29 7.79 4.95
N PHE A 388 -21.71 6.69 4.34
CA PHE A 388 -22.48 6.65 3.10
C PHE A 388 -23.69 5.71 3.29
N TYR A 389 -24.89 6.19 2.95
CA TYR A 389 -26.09 5.37 3.04
C TYR A 389 -26.15 4.36 1.90
N HIS A 390 -26.11 3.09 2.24
CA HIS A 390 -26.17 1.99 1.27
C HIS A 390 -26.91 0.78 1.84
N ASN A 391 -27.87 0.27 1.08
CA ASN A 391 -28.66 -0.91 1.46
C ASN A 391 -29.25 -0.83 2.88
N GLY A 392 -29.92 0.29 3.19
CA GLY A 392 -30.67 0.44 4.45
C GLY A 392 -29.85 0.90 5.67
N ILE A 393 -28.52 1.02 5.57
CA ILE A 393 -27.66 1.42 6.69
C ILE A 393 -26.61 2.46 6.30
N GLN A 394 -26.14 3.21 7.30
CA GLN A 394 -25.00 4.09 7.15
C GLN A 394 -23.72 3.26 7.21
N ARG A 395 -23.03 3.13 6.07
CA ARG A 395 -21.75 2.43 5.93
C ARG A 395 -20.59 3.35 6.21
N ARG A 396 -19.51 2.81 6.78
CA ARG A 396 -18.23 3.50 6.98
C ARG A 396 -17.05 2.55 6.80
N LEU A 397 -15.86 3.08 6.55
CA LEU A 397 -14.64 2.30 6.31
C LEU A 397 -14.35 1.31 7.45
N THR A 398 -14.46 1.75 8.69
CA THR A 398 -14.11 0.95 9.88
C THR A 398 -15.25 0.05 10.40
N ASN A 399 -16.30 -0.12 9.63
CA ASN A 399 -17.48 -0.89 10.05
C ASN A 399 -17.99 -0.46 11.44
N VAL A 400 -18.14 -1.40 12.38
CA VAL A 400 -18.53 -1.16 13.78
C VAL A 400 -17.32 -1.04 14.72
N ALA A 401 -16.11 -1.20 14.20
CA ALA A 401 -14.83 -1.22 14.94
C ALA A 401 -14.00 0.05 14.70
N GLY A 402 -12.72 -0.02 15.01
CA GLY A 402 -11.71 1.00 14.79
C GLY A 402 -11.55 1.97 15.97
N ASN A 403 -10.35 1.93 16.55
CA ASN A 403 -9.89 2.87 17.55
C ASN A 403 -8.65 3.59 17.04
N VAL A 404 -8.56 4.88 17.28
CA VAL A 404 -7.34 5.65 16.96
C VAL A 404 -6.20 5.20 17.85
N VAL A 405 -5.11 4.75 17.26
CA VAL A 405 -3.90 4.29 17.96
C VAL A 405 -3.09 5.51 18.41
N LYS A 406 -3.44 6.10 19.54
CA LYS A 406 -2.84 7.35 20.03
C LYS A 406 -1.33 7.23 20.30
N GLY A 407 -0.83 6.03 20.60
CA GLY A 407 0.58 5.79 20.92
C GLY A 407 1.56 6.00 19.76
N ILE A 408 1.06 6.12 18.52
CA ILE A 408 1.87 6.39 17.33
C ILE A 408 1.76 7.83 16.83
N LEU A 409 0.93 8.66 17.45
CA LEU A 409 0.78 10.06 17.08
C LEU A 409 1.90 10.92 17.68
N ALA A 410 2.32 11.97 16.94
CA ALA A 410 3.33 12.94 17.38
C ALA A 410 2.83 13.87 18.49
#